data_d4a99e1efc1e42a516adbb79512dd49e
#
_entry.id   d4a99e1efc1e42a516adbb79512dd49e
#
_cell.length_a   1.000
_cell.length_b   1.000
_cell.length_c   1.000
_cell.angle_alpha   90.00
_cell.angle_beta   90.00
_cell.angle_gamma   90.00
#
_symmetry.space_group_name_H-M   'P 1'
#
loop_
_entity.id
_entity.type
_entity.pdbx_description
1 polymer ?
#
loop_
_entity_poly.entity_id
_entity_poly.type
_entity_poly.pdbx_seq_one_letter_code
_entity_poly.pdbx_strand_id
1 'polypeptide(L)'
;MSFFFFFLLFYDKMNTRESDNMKKVMIFGHKKPDTDSVMSAIGLSYLKNQLGENTEARVLGTINKESTYVLDYFNIKAPKYLNDVKLQLKDVHYHKGFFLPDNASIYDAYQAMLKEELTGLPVTHVDGSFSGLLTIKDLSHILVNENVEDLYTSYDNILHVLKGEEILRETDEIVGKLLVAAYRSTTILENVDLNNNDILIVGDRHSVIEYAVESGVQLIILSGDSYIKEEHIEIARKNHVSIIRTPYDTYRVSRLIALTNYIKTMVRIYNPTKFIETDFVSDVIDINNKLKHTNYPVVDKHNKCLGLLKITDLSEKNPKKVILVDHNEKLQSVDGLEEAEILEIFDHHNLGSITTANPINFRNMAVGSTCTIVYSMFRERNINIPRDIAGALLSGILSDTLILRSPTATLKDREAVEYLANIALVDYEEYGMNLFKSGTSLEGMTKEEVLYNDYKLYSINDKNFAIGQFFTMNFDEIEKDIDGYVEVLNRVAEANNYVLVALYVTDIIHNGSYVLFNEKGSNIISLAYQDEVHEGYFVEGCLSRKKHIVPILMEILEN
;
A
#
# COMPACT_ATOMS: atom_id res chain seq x y z
N MET A 1 -31.39 -13.91 -20.93
CA MET A 1 -29.96 -13.65 -21.26
C MET A 1 -29.23 -13.77 -19.92
N SER A 2 -28.61 -14.92 -19.71
CA SER A 2 -28.22 -15.53 -18.43
C SER A 2 -27.26 -14.64 -17.62
N PHE A 3 -27.47 -14.55 -16.31
CA PHE A 3 -26.60 -13.96 -15.27
C PHE A 3 -25.13 -14.42 -15.41
N PHE A 4 -24.89 -15.60 -15.93
CA PHE A 4 -23.58 -16.17 -16.25
C PHE A 4 -22.84 -15.40 -17.35
N PHE A 5 -23.55 -14.83 -18.33
CA PHE A 5 -22.97 -13.99 -19.38
C PHE A 5 -22.60 -12.60 -18.87
N PHE A 6 -23.34 -12.10 -17.86
CA PHE A 6 -23.03 -10.85 -17.19
C PHE A 6 -21.79 -11.00 -16.28
N PHE A 7 -21.62 -12.18 -15.67
CA PHE A 7 -20.48 -12.51 -14.80
C PHE A 7 -19.18 -12.69 -15.61
N LEU A 8 -19.24 -13.36 -16.76
CA LEU A 8 -18.11 -13.47 -17.71
C LEU A 8 -17.70 -12.09 -18.26
N LEU A 9 -18.65 -11.22 -18.57
CA LEU A 9 -18.38 -9.84 -19.02
C LEU A 9 -17.82 -8.95 -17.91
N PHE A 10 -18.17 -9.19 -16.64
CA PHE A 10 -17.61 -8.48 -15.50
C PHE A 10 -16.21 -8.99 -15.16
N TYR A 11 -15.97 -10.29 -15.25
CA TYR A 11 -14.66 -10.93 -15.04
C TYR A 11 -13.66 -10.52 -16.13
N ASP A 12 -14.07 -10.50 -17.39
CA ASP A 12 -13.26 -9.98 -18.51
C ASP A 12 -13.02 -8.46 -18.40
N LYS A 13 -14.02 -7.68 -17.95
CA LYS A 13 -13.85 -6.23 -17.77
C LYS A 13 -12.97 -5.87 -16.57
N MET A 14 -12.91 -6.69 -15.53
CA MET A 14 -11.97 -6.47 -14.42
C MET A 14 -10.55 -6.89 -14.80
N ASN A 15 -10.36 -7.99 -15.50
CA ASN A 15 -9.04 -8.42 -16.00
C ASN A 15 -8.48 -7.51 -17.11
N THR A 16 -9.31 -6.88 -17.93
CA THR A 16 -8.86 -5.94 -18.98
C THR A 16 -8.63 -4.52 -18.47
N ARG A 17 -9.00 -4.17 -17.23
CA ARG A 17 -8.69 -2.87 -16.62
C ARG A 17 -7.40 -2.85 -15.79
N GLU A 18 -6.76 -3.97 -15.55
CA GLU A 18 -5.39 -4.03 -14.98
C GLU A 18 -4.29 -3.97 -16.05
N SER A 19 -4.59 -3.55 -17.29
CA SER A 19 -3.55 -3.20 -18.24
C SER A 19 -2.80 -1.96 -17.75
N ASP A 20 -1.59 -2.19 -17.22
CA ASP A 20 -0.48 -1.22 -17.17
C ASP A 20 -0.71 0.15 -16.51
N ASN A 21 -1.27 0.21 -15.32
CA ASN A 21 -0.84 1.25 -14.40
C ASN A 21 0.52 0.79 -13.84
N MET A 22 1.62 0.95 -14.62
CA MET A 22 2.96 0.72 -14.11
C MET A 22 3.06 1.43 -12.76
N LYS A 23 3.19 0.64 -11.66
CA LYS A 23 3.33 1.20 -10.31
C LYS A 23 4.44 2.24 -10.37
N LYS A 24 4.15 3.46 -9.92
CA LYS A 24 5.12 4.54 -9.91
C LYS A 24 6.31 4.18 -9.04
N VAL A 25 7.51 4.39 -9.55
CA VAL A 25 8.73 4.32 -8.76
C VAL A 25 8.83 5.57 -7.89
N MET A 26 8.95 5.40 -6.59
CA MET A 26 9.01 6.51 -5.63
C MET A 26 10.46 6.95 -5.44
N ILE A 27 10.72 8.25 -5.54
CA ILE A 27 12.04 8.85 -5.33
C ILE A 27 11.97 9.74 -4.10
N PHE A 28 12.84 9.50 -3.12
CA PHE A 28 12.85 10.28 -1.88
C PHE A 28 14.23 10.36 -1.25
N GLY A 29 14.43 11.43 -0.49
CA GLY A 29 15.59 11.61 0.35
C GLY A 29 15.38 11.11 1.79
N HIS A 30 16.17 11.61 2.74
CA HIS A 30 16.15 11.12 4.12
C HIS A 30 14.95 11.64 4.97
N LYS A 31 14.73 11.01 6.17
CA LYS A 31 13.58 11.27 7.07
C LYS A 31 13.46 12.72 7.58
N LYS A 32 14.58 13.44 7.70
CA LYS A 32 14.58 14.87 8.04
C LYS A 32 14.95 15.64 6.79
N PRO A 33 14.02 15.83 5.85
CA PRO A 33 14.34 16.34 4.52
C PRO A 33 14.85 17.77 4.61
N ASP A 34 16.08 17.99 4.16
CA ASP A 34 16.66 19.29 3.88
C ASP A 34 16.42 19.71 2.43
N THR A 35 17.00 20.81 2.01
CA THR A 35 16.76 21.33 0.67
C THR A 35 17.38 20.45 -0.41
N ASP A 36 18.56 19.89 -0.20
CA ASP A 36 19.18 18.97 -1.15
C ASP A 36 18.36 17.69 -1.32
N SER A 37 17.91 17.11 -0.22
CA SER A 37 17.08 15.91 -0.18
C SER A 37 15.77 16.07 -0.95
N VAL A 38 15.08 17.19 -0.79
CA VAL A 38 13.80 17.48 -1.49
C VAL A 38 14.02 17.78 -2.97
N MET A 39 14.99 18.65 -3.28
CA MET A 39 15.20 19.15 -4.64
C MET A 39 15.86 18.12 -5.54
N SER A 40 16.75 17.27 -5.03
CA SER A 40 17.32 16.16 -5.77
C SER A 40 16.26 15.11 -6.13
N ALA A 41 15.31 14.83 -5.21
CA ALA A 41 14.19 13.92 -5.52
C ALA A 41 13.28 14.48 -6.63
N ILE A 42 12.97 15.77 -6.60
CA ILE A 42 12.18 16.46 -7.64
C ILE A 42 12.91 16.43 -8.98
N GLY A 43 14.19 16.86 -9.00
CA GLY A 43 15.00 16.92 -10.21
C GLY A 43 15.20 15.55 -10.86
N LEU A 44 15.50 14.52 -10.04
CA LEU A 44 15.67 13.16 -10.54
C LEU A 44 14.35 12.58 -11.07
N SER A 45 13.23 12.81 -10.38
CA SER A 45 11.92 12.36 -10.85
C SER A 45 11.57 12.98 -12.20
N TYR A 46 11.86 14.28 -12.39
CA TYR A 46 11.66 14.90 -13.68
C TYR A 46 12.53 14.25 -14.77
N LEU A 47 13.84 14.07 -14.53
CA LEU A 47 14.75 13.44 -15.47
C LEU A 47 14.29 12.05 -15.89
N LYS A 48 13.95 11.20 -14.91
CA LYS A 48 13.49 9.83 -15.13
C LYS A 48 12.21 9.78 -15.98
N ASN A 49 11.26 10.67 -15.70
CA ASN A 49 10.03 10.79 -16.49
C ASN A 49 10.30 11.22 -17.93
N GLN A 50 11.29 12.10 -18.19
CA GLN A 50 11.72 12.46 -19.55
C GLN A 50 12.38 11.27 -20.29
N LEU A 51 12.95 10.32 -19.55
CA LEU A 51 13.52 9.09 -20.10
C LEU A 51 12.47 7.98 -20.30
N GLY A 52 11.18 8.25 -20.03
CA GLY A 52 10.07 7.31 -20.22
C GLY A 52 9.80 6.41 -19.00
N GLU A 53 10.45 6.63 -17.87
CA GLU A 53 10.15 5.96 -16.63
C GLU A 53 8.93 6.62 -15.95
N ASN A 54 8.16 5.87 -15.16
CA ASN A 54 7.03 6.41 -14.40
C ASN A 54 7.44 6.62 -12.94
N THR A 55 7.91 7.81 -12.60
CA THR A 55 8.42 8.13 -11.27
C THR A 55 7.65 9.24 -10.58
N GLU A 56 7.74 9.31 -9.24
CA GLU A 56 7.14 10.36 -8.42
C GLU A 56 8.05 10.71 -7.25
N ALA A 57 8.36 12.01 -7.10
CA ALA A 57 9.08 12.51 -5.94
C ALA A 57 8.20 12.44 -4.68
N ARG A 58 8.79 12.03 -3.55
CA ARG A 58 8.16 11.92 -2.23
C ARG A 58 9.04 12.55 -1.16
N VAL A 59 8.46 12.84 -0.01
CA VAL A 59 9.18 13.28 1.19
C VAL A 59 8.83 12.41 2.39
N LEU A 60 9.80 12.21 3.28
CA LEU A 60 9.66 11.37 4.48
C LEU A 60 9.40 12.17 5.76
N GLY A 61 9.32 13.47 5.66
CA GLY A 61 9.12 14.38 6.79
C GLY A 61 8.52 15.71 6.38
N THR A 62 8.41 16.61 7.34
CA THR A 62 7.95 17.97 7.10
C THR A 62 8.98 18.74 6.27
N ILE A 63 8.53 19.36 5.20
CA ILE A 63 9.36 20.23 4.36
C ILE A 63 9.72 21.48 5.19
N ASN A 64 11.01 21.81 5.25
CA ASN A 64 11.52 22.96 6.01
C ASN A 64 11.18 24.30 5.32
N LYS A 65 11.40 25.42 6.03
CA LYS A 65 11.11 26.78 5.53
C LYS A 65 11.90 27.11 4.27
N GLU A 66 13.16 26.69 4.19
CA GLU A 66 14.06 26.90 3.05
C GLU A 66 13.55 26.19 1.80
N SER A 67 13.25 24.89 1.91
CA SER A 67 12.66 24.12 0.81
C SER A 67 11.28 24.67 0.39
N THR A 68 10.47 25.14 1.34
CA THR A 68 9.19 25.80 1.04
C THR A 68 9.39 27.07 0.22
N TYR A 69 10.37 27.89 0.59
CA TYR A 69 10.73 29.08 -0.18
C TYR A 69 11.08 28.74 -1.64
N VAL A 70 11.87 27.68 -1.87
CA VAL A 70 12.23 27.21 -3.22
C VAL A 70 11.00 26.81 -4.02
N LEU A 71 10.12 26.00 -3.40
CA LEU A 71 8.89 25.51 -4.05
C LEU A 71 7.99 26.66 -4.48
N ASP A 72 7.82 27.66 -3.60
CA ASP A 72 7.00 28.84 -3.87
C ASP A 72 7.65 29.75 -4.93
N TYR A 73 8.96 30.02 -4.82
CA TYR A 73 9.68 30.91 -5.73
C TYR A 73 9.66 30.40 -7.19
N PHE A 74 9.83 29.10 -7.39
CA PHE A 74 9.83 28.47 -8.71
C PHE A 74 8.47 27.87 -9.10
N ASN A 75 7.44 28.04 -8.29
CA ASN A 75 6.09 27.51 -8.48
C ASN A 75 6.08 25.99 -8.71
N ILE A 76 6.83 25.27 -7.89
CA ILE A 76 6.95 23.81 -7.92
C ILE A 76 5.95 23.20 -6.94
N LYS A 77 5.22 22.17 -7.40
CA LYS A 77 4.31 21.47 -6.51
C LYS A 77 5.07 20.65 -5.47
N ALA A 78 4.74 20.84 -4.19
CA ALA A 78 5.34 20.09 -3.09
C ALA A 78 5.13 18.57 -3.27
N PRO A 79 6.19 17.76 -3.08
CA PRO A 79 6.08 16.30 -3.07
C PRO A 79 5.15 15.83 -1.95
N LYS A 80 4.42 14.73 -2.21
CA LYS A 80 3.55 14.13 -1.20
C LYS A 80 4.36 13.38 -0.15
N TYR A 81 3.86 13.38 1.07
CA TYR A 81 4.42 12.59 2.16
C TYR A 81 4.31 11.09 1.88
N LEU A 82 5.33 10.32 2.24
CA LEU A 82 5.39 8.87 2.17
C LEU A 82 5.60 8.30 3.57
N ASN A 83 4.58 7.65 4.10
CA ASN A 83 4.60 7.09 5.45
C ASN A 83 5.48 5.84 5.55
N ASP A 84 5.28 4.90 4.63
CA ASP A 84 5.98 3.62 4.59
C ASP A 84 6.01 3.03 3.18
N VAL A 85 6.85 2.02 2.98
CA VAL A 85 6.91 1.20 1.77
C VAL A 85 6.65 -0.27 2.06
N LYS A 86 6.10 -0.60 3.24
CA LYS A 86 5.75 -1.96 3.64
C LYS A 86 4.79 -2.61 2.64
N LEU A 87 4.89 -3.91 2.49
CA LEU A 87 4.00 -4.69 1.65
C LEU A 87 2.60 -4.76 2.26
N GLN A 88 1.60 -4.49 1.43
CA GLN A 88 0.18 -4.63 1.76
C GLN A 88 -0.43 -5.74 0.90
N LEU A 89 -1.58 -6.29 1.29
CA LEU A 89 -2.24 -7.34 0.52
C LEU A 89 -2.53 -6.96 -0.94
N LYS A 90 -2.77 -5.68 -1.22
CA LYS A 90 -2.90 -5.18 -2.61
C LYS A 90 -1.61 -5.33 -3.44
N ASP A 91 -0.45 -5.53 -2.80
CA ASP A 91 0.87 -5.66 -3.41
C ASP A 91 1.29 -7.12 -3.60
N VAL A 92 0.45 -8.08 -3.23
CA VAL A 92 0.65 -9.51 -3.44
C VAL A 92 -0.44 -10.09 -4.33
N HIS A 93 -0.19 -11.27 -4.88
CA HIS A 93 -1.21 -11.98 -5.63
C HIS A 93 -2.29 -12.51 -4.66
N TYR A 94 -3.56 -12.38 -5.03
CA TYR A 94 -4.70 -13.10 -4.48
C TYR A 94 -5.77 -13.25 -5.55
N HIS A 95 -6.69 -14.20 -5.39
CA HIS A 95 -7.75 -14.49 -6.36
C HIS A 95 -8.81 -13.39 -6.37
N LYS A 96 -8.52 -12.28 -7.09
CA LYS A 96 -9.41 -11.12 -7.20
C LYS A 96 -10.70 -11.48 -7.94
N GLY A 97 -11.83 -10.98 -7.44
CA GLY A 97 -13.14 -11.27 -8.03
C GLY A 97 -13.65 -12.69 -7.80
N PHE A 98 -12.94 -13.52 -7.04
CA PHE A 98 -13.35 -14.87 -6.70
C PHE A 98 -14.28 -14.86 -5.49
N PHE A 99 -15.56 -14.77 -5.74
CA PHE A 99 -16.67 -14.87 -4.78
C PHE A 99 -17.98 -15.12 -5.54
N LEU A 100 -19.02 -15.59 -4.85
CA LEU A 100 -20.36 -15.74 -5.41
C LEU A 100 -21.41 -15.06 -4.51
N PRO A 101 -22.54 -14.60 -5.09
CA PRO A 101 -23.65 -14.10 -4.30
C PRO A 101 -24.35 -15.24 -3.57
N ASP A 102 -24.97 -14.95 -2.45
CA ASP A 102 -25.60 -15.90 -1.54
C ASP A 102 -26.85 -16.60 -2.15
N ASN A 103 -27.38 -16.07 -3.24
CA ASN A 103 -28.44 -16.67 -4.05
C ASN A 103 -27.94 -17.49 -5.26
N ALA A 104 -26.62 -17.67 -5.42
CA ALA A 104 -26.08 -18.64 -6.36
C ALA A 104 -26.33 -20.07 -5.88
N SER A 105 -26.24 -21.05 -6.80
CA SER A 105 -26.43 -22.46 -6.45
C SER A 105 -25.18 -23.05 -5.76
N ILE A 106 -25.40 -24.08 -4.93
CA ILE A 106 -24.31 -24.88 -4.35
C ILE A 106 -23.47 -25.53 -5.46
N TYR A 107 -24.12 -25.91 -6.58
CA TYR A 107 -23.44 -26.44 -7.75
C TYR A 107 -22.42 -25.43 -8.32
N ASP A 108 -22.83 -24.18 -8.49
CA ASP A 108 -21.92 -23.13 -9.00
C ASP A 108 -20.74 -22.89 -8.06
N ALA A 109 -21.00 -22.90 -6.75
CA ALA A 109 -19.94 -22.79 -5.75
C ALA A 109 -18.91 -23.92 -5.86
N TYR A 110 -19.38 -25.15 -6.00
CA TYR A 110 -18.51 -26.31 -6.21
C TYR A 110 -17.69 -26.21 -7.50
N GLN A 111 -18.35 -25.83 -8.61
CA GLN A 111 -17.68 -25.68 -9.91
C GLN A 111 -16.63 -24.54 -9.87
N ALA A 112 -16.93 -23.43 -9.22
CA ALA A 112 -15.99 -22.33 -9.05
C ALA A 112 -14.74 -22.75 -8.25
N MET A 113 -14.94 -23.44 -7.12
CA MET A 113 -13.83 -23.94 -6.31
C MET A 113 -12.97 -24.96 -7.06
N LEU A 114 -13.62 -25.86 -7.82
CA LEU A 114 -12.92 -26.90 -8.59
C LEU A 114 -12.07 -26.29 -9.70
N LYS A 115 -12.60 -25.30 -10.41
CA LYS A 115 -11.92 -24.63 -11.53
C LYS A 115 -10.65 -23.91 -11.08
N GLU A 116 -10.70 -23.23 -9.94
CA GLU A 116 -9.59 -22.43 -9.40
C GLU A 116 -8.71 -23.22 -8.41
N GLU A 117 -8.99 -24.51 -8.18
CA GLU A 117 -8.29 -25.39 -7.22
C GLU A 117 -8.26 -24.81 -5.80
N LEU A 118 -9.37 -24.20 -5.37
CA LEU A 118 -9.52 -23.56 -4.07
C LEU A 118 -10.43 -24.37 -3.15
N THR A 119 -10.18 -24.29 -1.85
CA THR A 119 -10.93 -25.02 -0.82
C THR A 119 -11.89 -24.15 -0.01
N GLY A 120 -11.97 -22.87 -0.34
CA GLY A 120 -12.86 -21.88 0.26
C GLY A 120 -13.40 -20.93 -0.80
N LEU A 121 -14.63 -20.45 -0.60
CA LEU A 121 -15.30 -19.49 -1.48
C LEU A 121 -15.94 -18.39 -0.62
N PRO A 122 -15.54 -17.13 -0.77
CA PRO A 122 -16.25 -16.01 -0.14
C PRO A 122 -17.67 -15.89 -0.72
N VAL A 123 -18.63 -15.66 0.16
CA VAL A 123 -20.03 -15.47 -0.18
C VAL A 123 -20.41 -14.02 0.10
N THR A 124 -21.14 -13.41 -0.83
CA THR A 124 -21.60 -12.02 -0.72
C THR A 124 -23.11 -11.94 -0.71
N HIS A 125 -23.63 -10.86 -0.14
CA HIS A 125 -24.99 -10.45 -0.44
C HIS A 125 -25.09 -9.92 -1.88
N VAL A 126 -26.31 -9.73 -2.37
CA VAL A 126 -26.57 -9.24 -3.73
C VAL A 126 -25.92 -7.86 -3.99
N ASP A 127 -25.74 -7.04 -2.95
CA ASP A 127 -25.09 -5.73 -3.02
C ASP A 127 -23.54 -5.81 -3.06
N GLY A 128 -22.96 -7.04 -3.00
CA GLY A 128 -21.53 -7.28 -3.00
C GLY A 128 -20.86 -7.18 -1.62
N SER A 129 -21.63 -6.91 -0.54
CA SER A 129 -21.09 -6.95 0.81
C SER A 129 -20.78 -8.38 1.24
N PHE A 130 -19.68 -8.56 1.98
CA PHE A 130 -19.25 -9.88 2.44
C PHE A 130 -20.23 -10.48 3.45
N SER A 131 -20.71 -11.69 3.18
CA SER A 131 -21.68 -12.43 4.00
C SER A 131 -21.01 -13.53 4.83
N GLY A 132 -20.13 -14.32 4.20
CA GLY A 132 -19.50 -15.46 4.88
C GLY A 132 -18.53 -16.23 3.99
N LEU A 133 -18.02 -17.34 4.50
CA LEU A 133 -17.11 -18.23 3.80
C LEU A 133 -17.72 -19.63 3.71
N LEU A 134 -17.87 -20.14 2.51
CA LEU A 134 -18.21 -21.54 2.22
C LEU A 134 -16.93 -22.34 2.01
N THR A 135 -16.82 -23.52 2.62
CA THR A 135 -15.64 -24.36 2.48
C THR A 135 -15.98 -25.69 1.78
N ILE A 136 -14.96 -26.36 1.23
CA ILE A 136 -15.13 -27.70 0.66
C ILE A 136 -15.65 -28.70 1.72
N LYS A 137 -15.35 -28.47 3.01
CA LYS A 137 -15.86 -29.28 4.10
C LYS A 137 -17.38 -29.14 4.27
N ASP A 138 -17.91 -27.92 4.11
CA ASP A 138 -19.36 -27.67 4.15
C ASP A 138 -20.05 -28.38 3.00
N LEU A 139 -19.48 -28.29 1.79
CA LEU A 139 -19.99 -29.01 0.61
C LEU A 139 -19.96 -30.53 0.80
N SER A 140 -18.88 -31.07 1.36
CA SER A 140 -18.77 -32.51 1.64
C SER A 140 -19.82 -33.01 2.63
N HIS A 141 -20.16 -32.18 3.62
CA HIS A 141 -21.17 -32.50 4.61
C HIS A 141 -22.55 -32.68 3.97
N ILE A 142 -22.92 -31.83 3.04
CA ILE A 142 -24.17 -31.90 2.28
C ILE A 142 -24.24 -33.20 1.47
N LEU A 143 -23.17 -33.50 0.74
CA LEU A 143 -23.12 -34.65 -0.18
C LEU A 143 -23.16 -36.01 0.54
N VAL A 144 -22.73 -36.05 1.80
CA VAL A 144 -22.56 -37.31 2.56
C VAL A 144 -23.63 -37.50 3.63
N ASN A 145 -24.09 -36.47 4.30
CA ASN A 145 -24.83 -36.58 5.56
C ASN A 145 -26.24 -36.01 5.55
N GLU A 146 -26.67 -35.29 4.51
CA GLU A 146 -27.99 -34.65 4.50
C GLU A 146 -28.93 -35.31 3.53
N ASN A 147 -30.06 -35.87 4.03
CA ASN A 147 -31.24 -36.08 3.24
C ASN A 147 -31.85 -34.68 2.99
N VAL A 148 -31.64 -34.14 1.80
CA VAL A 148 -32.27 -32.85 1.43
C VAL A 148 -33.73 -33.19 1.08
N GLU A 149 -34.62 -33.02 2.04
CA GLU A 149 -36.08 -33.18 1.84
C GLU A 149 -36.70 -31.88 1.32
N ASP A 150 -36.11 -30.73 1.66
CA ASP A 150 -36.62 -29.41 1.29
C ASP A 150 -35.66 -28.69 0.34
N LEU A 151 -36.24 -28.04 -0.68
CA LEU A 151 -35.51 -27.14 -1.58
C LEU A 151 -35.79 -25.68 -1.19
N TYR A 152 -34.76 -24.88 -1.32
CA TYR A 152 -34.85 -23.41 -1.26
C TYR A 152 -33.93 -22.84 -2.33
N THR A 153 -34.49 -22.52 -3.49
CA THR A 153 -33.73 -22.21 -4.71
C THR A 153 -34.55 -21.35 -5.66
N SER A 154 -34.00 -21.01 -6.81
CA SER A 154 -34.74 -20.38 -7.92
C SER A 154 -35.04 -21.36 -9.04
N TYR A 155 -36.06 -21.04 -9.82
CA TYR A 155 -36.39 -21.74 -11.05
C TYR A 155 -35.18 -21.79 -12.01
N ASP A 156 -34.43 -20.67 -12.12
CA ASP A 156 -33.25 -20.58 -12.97
C ASP A 156 -32.10 -21.48 -12.50
N ASN A 157 -31.85 -21.60 -11.18
CA ASN A 157 -30.86 -22.52 -10.65
C ASN A 157 -31.18 -23.96 -11.01
N ILE A 158 -32.47 -24.34 -10.95
CA ILE A 158 -32.90 -25.70 -11.35
C ILE A 158 -32.66 -25.92 -12.84
N LEU A 159 -33.08 -24.98 -13.68
CA LEU A 159 -32.83 -25.05 -15.14
C LEU A 159 -31.32 -25.19 -15.43
N HIS A 160 -30.50 -24.41 -14.81
CA HIS A 160 -29.05 -24.40 -15.02
C HIS A 160 -28.42 -25.73 -14.62
N VAL A 161 -28.65 -26.20 -13.40
CA VAL A 161 -28.00 -27.40 -12.84
C VAL A 161 -28.49 -28.68 -13.53
N LEU A 162 -29.77 -28.74 -13.81
CA LEU A 162 -30.37 -29.92 -14.46
C LEU A 162 -30.33 -29.88 -16.00
N LYS A 163 -29.74 -28.83 -16.59
CA LYS A 163 -29.79 -28.59 -18.05
C LYS A 163 -31.23 -28.65 -18.56
N GLY A 164 -32.12 -28.03 -17.79
CA GLY A 164 -33.55 -28.08 -18.02
C GLY A 164 -34.00 -27.18 -19.15
N GLU A 165 -35.15 -27.57 -19.75
CA GLU A 165 -35.94 -26.75 -20.66
C GLU A 165 -37.14 -26.20 -19.89
N GLU A 166 -37.40 -24.90 -20.03
CA GLU A 166 -38.59 -24.27 -19.49
C GLU A 166 -39.83 -24.69 -20.27
N ILE A 167 -40.77 -25.37 -19.62
CA ILE A 167 -42.07 -25.69 -20.21
C ILE A 167 -43.13 -24.70 -19.75
N LEU A 168 -43.16 -24.43 -18.45
CA LEU A 168 -44.07 -23.44 -17.86
C LEU A 168 -43.43 -22.84 -16.61
N ARG A 169 -43.37 -21.52 -16.56
CA ARG A 169 -42.88 -20.76 -15.38
C ARG A 169 -44.02 -19.96 -14.76
N GLU A 170 -44.41 -20.31 -13.55
CA GLU A 170 -45.43 -19.63 -12.77
C GLU A 170 -44.81 -18.88 -11.56
N THR A 171 -43.62 -19.32 -11.12
CA THR A 171 -42.89 -18.67 -10.02
C THR A 171 -41.37 -18.70 -10.26
N ASP A 172 -40.68 -17.69 -9.77
CA ASP A 172 -39.19 -17.60 -9.81
C ASP A 172 -38.54 -18.27 -8.60
N GLU A 173 -39.17 -18.19 -7.43
CA GLU A 173 -38.67 -18.80 -6.19
C GLU A 173 -39.34 -20.15 -5.97
N ILE A 174 -38.53 -21.18 -5.73
CA ILE A 174 -38.94 -22.53 -5.47
C ILE A 174 -38.59 -22.93 -4.05
N VAL A 175 -39.62 -23.08 -3.22
CA VAL A 175 -39.48 -23.46 -1.80
C VAL A 175 -40.47 -24.55 -1.47
N GLY A 176 -40.01 -25.77 -1.26
CA GLY A 176 -40.94 -26.85 -0.98
C GLY A 176 -40.26 -28.19 -0.76
N LYS A 177 -41.10 -29.21 -0.48
CA LYS A 177 -40.67 -30.56 -0.19
C LYS A 177 -40.47 -31.38 -1.47
N LEU A 178 -39.31 -32.03 -1.56
CA LEU A 178 -38.95 -32.83 -2.71
C LEU A 178 -39.57 -34.21 -2.63
N LEU A 179 -40.30 -34.61 -3.67
CA LEU A 179 -40.90 -35.93 -3.82
C LEU A 179 -40.44 -36.58 -5.13
N VAL A 180 -40.08 -37.83 -5.06
CA VAL A 180 -39.70 -38.61 -6.24
C VAL A 180 -40.80 -39.65 -6.50
N ALA A 181 -41.41 -39.61 -7.68
CA ALA A 181 -42.44 -40.56 -8.08
C ALA A 181 -41.85 -41.97 -8.36
N ALA A 182 -41.36 -42.63 -7.31
CA ALA A 182 -40.73 -43.94 -7.40
C ALA A 182 -41.70 -45.12 -7.27
N TYR A 183 -42.87 -44.91 -6.64
CA TYR A 183 -43.88 -45.94 -6.47
C TYR A 183 -44.76 -46.15 -7.72
N ARG A 184 -45.57 -47.22 -7.76
CA ARG A 184 -46.56 -47.39 -8.81
C ARG A 184 -47.54 -46.23 -8.83
N SER A 185 -48.05 -45.88 -10.01
CA SER A 185 -48.98 -44.77 -10.15
C SER A 185 -50.19 -44.88 -9.22
N THR A 186 -50.79 -46.10 -9.10
CA THR A 186 -51.89 -46.38 -8.19
C THR A 186 -51.54 -46.09 -6.73
N THR A 187 -50.33 -46.45 -6.28
CA THR A 187 -49.87 -46.17 -4.91
C THR A 187 -49.69 -44.68 -4.64
N ILE A 188 -49.23 -43.91 -5.63
CA ILE A 188 -49.09 -42.45 -5.50
C ILE A 188 -50.49 -41.83 -5.40
N LEU A 189 -51.38 -42.18 -6.29
CA LEU A 189 -52.75 -41.62 -6.34
C LEU A 189 -53.58 -41.95 -5.08
N GLU A 190 -53.32 -43.08 -4.43
CA GLU A 190 -54.08 -43.56 -3.27
C GLU A 190 -53.48 -43.14 -1.92
N ASN A 191 -52.15 -42.96 -1.83
CA ASN A 191 -51.46 -42.88 -0.54
C ASN A 191 -50.53 -41.65 -0.39
N VAL A 192 -50.42 -40.79 -1.41
CA VAL A 192 -49.58 -39.56 -1.33
C VAL A 192 -50.46 -38.35 -1.56
N ASP A 193 -50.64 -37.55 -0.50
CA ASP A 193 -51.37 -36.30 -0.60
C ASP A 193 -50.41 -35.21 -1.12
N LEU A 194 -50.62 -34.76 -2.36
CA LEU A 194 -49.87 -33.71 -2.99
C LEU A 194 -50.51 -32.33 -2.73
N ASN A 195 -49.69 -31.31 -2.54
CA ASN A 195 -50.14 -29.94 -2.31
C ASN A 195 -49.15 -28.89 -2.87
N ASN A 196 -49.47 -27.62 -2.72
CA ASN A 196 -48.70 -26.50 -3.27
C ASN A 196 -47.31 -26.29 -2.64
N ASN A 197 -46.92 -27.09 -1.65
CA ASN A 197 -45.57 -27.07 -1.06
C ASN A 197 -44.71 -28.22 -1.60
N ASP A 198 -45.21 -29.01 -2.56
CA ASP A 198 -44.50 -30.15 -3.05
C ASP A 198 -43.82 -29.88 -4.41
N ILE A 199 -42.66 -30.46 -4.59
CA ILE A 199 -41.85 -30.44 -5.80
C ILE A 199 -41.70 -31.88 -6.25
N LEU A 200 -42.28 -32.22 -7.41
CA LEU A 200 -42.38 -33.60 -7.88
C LEU A 200 -41.38 -33.90 -9.01
N ILE A 201 -40.52 -34.89 -8.80
CA ILE A 201 -39.73 -35.50 -9.89
C ILE A 201 -40.48 -36.72 -10.44
N VAL A 202 -40.79 -36.65 -11.73
CA VAL A 202 -41.55 -37.73 -12.40
C VAL A 202 -41.03 -37.97 -13.82
N GLY A 203 -41.07 -39.19 -14.28
CA GLY A 203 -40.83 -39.56 -15.68
C GLY A 203 -42.13 -39.63 -16.47
N ASP A 204 -42.19 -40.53 -17.47
CA ASP A 204 -43.32 -40.73 -18.38
C ASP A 204 -44.51 -41.43 -17.69
N ARG A 205 -45.19 -40.71 -16.79
CA ARG A 205 -46.34 -41.25 -16.02
C ARG A 205 -47.49 -40.23 -16.02
N HIS A 206 -48.26 -40.27 -17.12
CA HIS A 206 -49.31 -39.28 -17.35
C HIS A 206 -50.33 -39.16 -16.21
N SER A 207 -50.79 -40.26 -15.58
CA SER A 207 -51.74 -40.22 -14.48
C SER A 207 -51.17 -39.54 -13.20
N VAL A 208 -49.87 -39.66 -12.97
CA VAL A 208 -49.22 -38.99 -11.84
C VAL A 208 -49.02 -37.50 -12.15
N ILE A 209 -48.69 -37.17 -13.40
CA ILE A 209 -48.58 -35.78 -13.86
C ILE A 209 -49.93 -35.08 -13.76
N GLU A 210 -51.03 -35.73 -14.23
CA GLU A 210 -52.39 -35.21 -14.13
C GLU A 210 -52.77 -34.95 -12.68
N TYR A 211 -52.56 -35.91 -11.79
CA TYR A 211 -52.82 -35.74 -10.37
C TYR A 211 -51.99 -34.58 -9.75
N ALA A 212 -50.72 -34.45 -10.11
CA ALA A 212 -49.85 -33.39 -9.60
C ALA A 212 -50.30 -31.98 -10.06
N VAL A 213 -50.68 -31.81 -11.34
CA VAL A 213 -51.16 -30.51 -11.85
C VAL A 213 -52.54 -30.15 -11.26
N GLU A 214 -53.42 -31.17 -11.03
CA GLU A 214 -54.70 -30.95 -10.35
C GLU A 214 -54.56 -30.59 -8.87
N SER A 215 -53.57 -31.21 -8.19
CA SER A 215 -53.23 -30.91 -6.78
C SER A 215 -52.53 -29.56 -6.59
N GLY A 216 -52.10 -28.91 -7.66
CA GLY A 216 -51.46 -27.60 -7.61
C GLY A 216 -50.08 -27.63 -6.95
N VAL A 217 -49.26 -28.67 -7.22
CA VAL A 217 -47.86 -28.71 -6.71
C VAL A 217 -47.07 -27.50 -7.20
N GLN A 218 -46.05 -27.11 -6.48
CA GLN A 218 -45.26 -25.90 -6.83
C GLN A 218 -44.48 -26.10 -8.14
N LEU A 219 -43.85 -27.29 -8.32
CA LEU A 219 -43.02 -27.59 -9.48
C LEU A 219 -43.11 -29.06 -9.86
N ILE A 220 -43.18 -29.33 -11.15
CA ILE A 220 -42.98 -30.66 -11.72
C ILE A 220 -41.67 -30.66 -12.53
N ILE A 221 -40.79 -31.60 -12.22
CA ILE A 221 -39.55 -31.88 -12.97
C ILE A 221 -39.74 -33.15 -13.77
N LEU A 222 -39.88 -33.02 -15.09
CA LEU A 222 -39.99 -34.10 -16.03
C LEU A 222 -38.60 -34.65 -16.39
N SER A 223 -38.27 -35.85 -15.92
CA SER A 223 -36.97 -36.50 -16.17
C SER A 223 -36.95 -37.32 -17.46
N GLY A 224 -35.76 -37.42 -18.12
CA GLY A 224 -35.55 -38.24 -19.29
C GLY A 224 -36.28 -37.75 -20.54
N ASP A 225 -36.35 -36.41 -20.72
CA ASP A 225 -37.09 -35.78 -21.84
C ASP A 225 -38.54 -36.22 -21.97
N SER A 226 -39.17 -36.63 -20.86
CA SER A 226 -40.54 -37.12 -20.84
C SER A 226 -41.52 -36.14 -21.47
N TYR A 227 -42.43 -36.68 -22.26
CA TYR A 227 -43.48 -35.89 -22.92
C TYR A 227 -44.56 -35.49 -21.93
N ILE A 228 -45.08 -34.27 -22.07
CA ILE A 228 -46.26 -33.78 -21.36
C ILE A 228 -47.32 -33.36 -22.37
N LYS A 229 -48.58 -33.68 -22.08
CA LYS A 229 -49.70 -33.30 -22.94
C LYS A 229 -50.06 -31.85 -22.74
N GLU A 230 -50.55 -31.19 -23.80
CA GLU A 230 -50.98 -29.78 -23.74
C GLU A 230 -52.09 -29.56 -22.72
N GLU A 231 -53.05 -30.52 -22.61
CA GLU A 231 -54.11 -30.47 -21.60
C GLU A 231 -53.56 -30.35 -20.15
N HIS A 232 -52.44 -31.04 -19.84
CA HIS A 232 -51.83 -30.95 -18.52
C HIS A 232 -51.13 -29.60 -18.32
N ILE A 233 -50.57 -29.00 -19.37
CA ILE A 233 -49.95 -27.65 -19.31
C ILE A 233 -51.02 -26.59 -19.06
N GLU A 234 -52.20 -26.71 -19.69
CA GLU A 234 -53.32 -25.81 -19.46
C GLU A 234 -53.84 -25.90 -18.02
N ILE A 235 -53.95 -27.11 -17.45
CA ILE A 235 -54.33 -27.32 -16.06
C ILE A 235 -53.26 -26.74 -15.11
N ALA A 236 -51.97 -27.01 -15.40
CA ALA A 236 -50.86 -26.51 -14.65
C ALA A 236 -50.85 -24.96 -14.57
N ARG A 237 -51.07 -24.29 -15.71
CA ARG A 237 -51.20 -22.83 -15.77
C ARG A 237 -52.35 -22.30 -14.91
N LYS A 238 -53.48 -22.96 -14.94
CA LYS A 238 -54.65 -22.60 -14.16
C LYS A 238 -54.41 -22.77 -12.66
N ASN A 239 -53.63 -23.78 -12.27
CA ASN A 239 -53.33 -24.08 -10.87
C ASN A 239 -51.95 -23.57 -10.42
N HIS A 240 -51.30 -22.69 -11.22
CA HIS A 240 -50.03 -22.07 -10.94
C HIS A 240 -48.86 -23.07 -10.68
N VAL A 241 -48.83 -24.17 -11.40
CA VAL A 241 -47.80 -25.20 -11.33
C VAL A 241 -46.70 -24.92 -12.34
N SER A 242 -45.46 -24.72 -11.87
CA SER A 242 -44.30 -24.61 -12.76
C SER A 242 -43.86 -25.97 -13.30
N ILE A 243 -43.33 -26.03 -14.52
CA ILE A 243 -42.91 -27.29 -15.17
C ILE A 243 -41.54 -27.09 -15.84
N ILE A 244 -40.60 -27.96 -15.50
CA ILE A 244 -39.26 -28.05 -16.12
C ILE A 244 -39.12 -29.44 -16.74
N ARG A 245 -38.56 -29.54 -17.94
CA ARG A 245 -38.12 -30.78 -18.56
C ARG A 245 -36.60 -30.87 -18.53
N THR A 246 -36.04 -32.08 -18.26
CA THR A 246 -34.59 -32.30 -18.28
C THR A 246 -34.24 -33.59 -18.99
N PRO A 247 -33.13 -33.64 -19.76
CA PRO A 247 -32.66 -34.88 -20.41
C PRO A 247 -32.10 -35.90 -19.39
N TYR A 248 -31.87 -35.47 -18.14
CA TYR A 248 -31.36 -36.35 -17.11
C TYR A 248 -32.41 -37.33 -16.62
N ASP A 249 -32.02 -38.60 -16.39
CA ASP A 249 -32.89 -39.60 -15.77
C ASP A 249 -33.19 -39.22 -14.30
N THR A 250 -34.20 -39.88 -13.74
CA THR A 250 -34.70 -39.65 -12.38
C THR A 250 -33.58 -39.78 -11.32
N TYR A 251 -32.67 -40.77 -11.49
CA TYR A 251 -31.57 -40.95 -10.55
C TYR A 251 -30.61 -39.78 -10.56
N ARG A 252 -30.21 -39.31 -11.73
CA ARG A 252 -29.33 -38.18 -11.89
C ARG A 252 -29.97 -36.88 -11.40
N VAL A 253 -31.25 -36.66 -11.70
CA VAL A 253 -32.02 -35.52 -11.16
C VAL A 253 -32.02 -35.56 -9.65
N SER A 254 -32.35 -36.69 -9.02
CA SER A 254 -32.40 -36.84 -7.56
C SER A 254 -31.06 -36.55 -6.89
N ARG A 255 -29.94 -36.84 -7.55
CA ARG A 255 -28.60 -36.53 -7.03
C ARG A 255 -28.21 -35.04 -7.16
N LEU A 256 -28.65 -34.37 -8.21
CA LEU A 256 -28.22 -33.03 -8.54
C LEU A 256 -29.16 -31.97 -7.95
N ILE A 257 -30.41 -32.29 -7.71
CA ILE A 257 -31.44 -31.32 -7.32
C ILE A 257 -31.09 -30.59 -6.01
N ALA A 258 -30.51 -31.28 -5.04
CA ALA A 258 -30.04 -30.70 -3.79
C ALA A 258 -28.98 -29.62 -3.99
N LEU A 259 -28.17 -29.72 -5.05
CA LEU A 259 -27.12 -28.76 -5.37
C LEU A 259 -27.67 -27.49 -6.03
N THR A 260 -28.96 -27.45 -6.35
CA THR A 260 -29.62 -26.22 -6.84
C THR A 260 -29.90 -25.24 -5.75
N ASN A 261 -29.93 -25.69 -4.48
CA ASN A 261 -30.19 -24.83 -3.32
C ASN A 261 -29.25 -23.61 -3.29
N TYR A 262 -29.76 -22.50 -2.76
CA TYR A 262 -28.97 -21.30 -2.55
C TYR A 262 -27.82 -21.55 -1.58
N ILE A 263 -26.66 -20.94 -1.87
CA ILE A 263 -25.48 -21.00 -0.99
C ILE A 263 -25.81 -20.53 0.43
N LYS A 264 -26.65 -19.50 0.59
CA LYS A 264 -27.05 -18.96 1.91
C LYS A 264 -27.63 -19.99 2.86
N THR A 265 -28.22 -21.07 2.35
CA THR A 265 -28.77 -22.17 3.16
C THR A 265 -27.68 -23.02 3.83
N MET A 266 -26.46 -22.94 3.32
CA MET A 266 -25.32 -23.80 3.67
C MET A 266 -24.16 -23.08 4.35
N VAL A 267 -24.13 -21.74 4.30
CA VAL A 267 -23.06 -20.97 4.94
C VAL A 267 -23.16 -21.14 6.44
N ARG A 268 -22.17 -21.82 7.03
CA ARG A 268 -22.06 -22.05 8.48
C ARG A 268 -21.05 -21.12 9.15
N ILE A 269 -20.08 -20.60 8.39
CA ILE A 269 -19.05 -19.70 8.90
C ILE A 269 -19.48 -18.26 8.60
N TYR A 270 -20.20 -17.70 9.55
CA TYR A 270 -20.52 -16.27 9.54
C TYR A 270 -19.38 -15.48 10.18
N ASN A 271 -18.97 -14.38 9.52
CA ASN A 271 -17.91 -13.50 10.00
C ASN A 271 -16.56 -14.22 10.30
N PRO A 272 -16.00 -15.00 9.36
CA PRO A 272 -14.67 -15.57 9.49
C PRO A 272 -13.61 -14.45 9.57
N THR A 273 -12.40 -14.81 10.03
CA THR A 273 -11.25 -13.90 9.91
C THR A 273 -11.06 -13.52 8.45
N LYS A 274 -11.05 -12.22 8.18
CA LYS A 274 -10.89 -11.62 6.85
C LYS A 274 -9.88 -10.49 6.95
N PHE A 275 -9.31 -10.10 5.83
CA PHE A 275 -8.33 -9.02 5.74
C PHE A 275 -8.82 -7.92 4.82
N ILE A 276 -8.34 -6.69 5.08
CA ILE A 276 -8.54 -5.56 4.18
C ILE A 276 -7.35 -5.51 3.21
N GLU A 277 -7.58 -5.13 1.96
CA GLU A 277 -6.50 -5.07 0.95
C GLU A 277 -5.32 -4.16 1.34
N THR A 278 -5.52 -3.25 2.32
CA THR A 278 -4.49 -2.37 2.87
C THR A 278 -3.77 -2.93 4.09
N ASP A 279 -4.16 -4.10 4.60
CA ASP A 279 -3.47 -4.73 5.73
C ASP A 279 -2.04 -5.12 5.33
N PHE A 280 -1.10 -4.99 6.27
CA PHE A 280 0.28 -5.36 6.03
C PHE A 280 0.44 -6.89 5.94
N VAL A 281 1.26 -7.33 5.00
CA VAL A 281 1.55 -8.77 4.81
C VAL A 281 2.17 -9.39 6.06
N SER A 282 2.99 -8.64 6.80
CA SER A 282 3.53 -9.06 8.10
C SER A 282 2.45 -9.44 9.10
N ASP A 283 1.42 -8.60 9.24
CA ASP A 283 0.33 -8.81 10.20
C ASP A 283 -0.53 -10.03 9.79
N VAL A 284 -0.75 -10.19 8.47
CA VAL A 284 -1.45 -11.36 7.93
C VAL A 284 -0.70 -12.66 8.27
N ILE A 285 0.62 -12.67 8.10
CA ILE A 285 1.46 -13.82 8.45
C ILE A 285 1.38 -14.12 9.95
N ASP A 286 1.46 -13.10 10.80
CA ASP A 286 1.40 -13.25 12.25
C ASP A 286 0.04 -13.81 12.72
N ILE A 287 -1.05 -13.35 12.13
CA ILE A 287 -2.40 -13.88 12.40
C ILE A 287 -2.50 -15.33 11.91
N ASN A 288 -2.00 -15.63 10.69
CA ASN A 288 -2.04 -16.99 10.16
C ASN A 288 -1.22 -17.98 10.98
N ASN A 289 -0.08 -17.58 11.54
CA ASN A 289 0.72 -18.43 12.42
C ASN A 289 -0.05 -18.92 13.64
N LYS A 290 -1.03 -18.12 14.10
CA LYS A 290 -1.92 -18.47 15.22
C LYS A 290 -3.11 -19.33 14.80
N LEU A 291 -3.76 -18.98 13.68
CA LEU A 291 -5.01 -19.60 13.23
C LEU A 291 -4.80 -20.83 12.34
N LYS A 292 -3.73 -20.84 11.54
CA LYS A 292 -3.35 -21.92 10.60
C LYS A 292 -4.45 -22.24 9.56
N HIS A 293 -5.17 -21.22 9.11
CA HIS A 293 -6.11 -21.39 8.00
C HIS A 293 -5.37 -21.31 6.65
N THR A 294 -5.95 -21.93 5.62
CA THR A 294 -5.37 -21.95 4.27
C THR A 294 -5.86 -20.79 3.41
N ASN A 295 -7.06 -20.29 3.68
CA ASN A 295 -7.73 -19.27 2.88
C ASN A 295 -8.35 -18.20 3.76
N TYR A 296 -8.32 -16.94 3.27
CA TYR A 296 -8.93 -15.79 3.95
C TYR A 296 -9.66 -14.91 2.93
N PRO A 297 -10.91 -14.50 3.21
CA PRO A 297 -11.56 -13.48 2.42
C PRO A 297 -10.81 -12.15 2.47
N VAL A 298 -10.72 -11.47 1.32
CA VAL A 298 -10.18 -10.10 1.21
C VAL A 298 -11.34 -9.16 0.93
N VAL A 299 -11.43 -8.08 1.69
CA VAL A 299 -12.49 -7.09 1.58
C VAL A 299 -11.92 -5.67 1.45
N ASP A 300 -12.75 -4.73 1.03
CA ASP A 300 -12.42 -3.31 1.12
C ASP A 300 -12.82 -2.71 2.48
N LYS A 301 -12.52 -1.42 2.69
CA LYS A 301 -12.88 -0.68 3.90
C LYS A 301 -14.40 -0.57 4.16
N HIS A 302 -15.22 -0.85 3.16
CA HIS A 302 -16.69 -0.85 3.23
C HIS A 302 -17.26 -2.26 3.34
N ASN A 303 -16.43 -3.27 3.65
CA ASN A 303 -16.80 -4.68 3.75
C ASN A 303 -17.30 -5.28 2.43
N LYS A 304 -16.96 -4.71 1.26
CA LYS A 304 -17.22 -5.33 -0.02
C LYS A 304 -16.17 -6.39 -0.30
N CYS A 305 -16.59 -7.56 -0.76
CA CYS A 305 -15.67 -8.65 -1.06
C CYS A 305 -14.84 -8.33 -2.31
N LEU A 306 -13.53 -8.46 -2.20
CA LEU A 306 -12.58 -8.28 -3.30
C LEU A 306 -12.08 -9.61 -3.85
N GLY A 307 -12.14 -10.70 -3.06
CA GLY A 307 -11.69 -12.02 -3.45
C GLY A 307 -11.21 -12.89 -2.30
N LEU A 308 -10.36 -13.86 -2.62
CA LEU A 308 -9.80 -14.85 -1.69
C LEU A 308 -8.28 -14.83 -1.72
N LEU A 309 -7.66 -14.72 -0.57
CA LEU A 309 -6.22 -14.94 -0.35
C LEU A 309 -5.99 -16.40 0.02
N LYS A 310 -5.18 -17.10 -0.75
CA LYS A 310 -4.58 -18.38 -0.37
C LYS A 310 -3.22 -18.09 0.27
N ILE A 311 -2.96 -18.60 1.45
CA ILE A 311 -1.76 -18.22 2.23
C ILE A 311 -0.45 -18.48 1.49
N THR A 312 -0.43 -19.48 0.61
CA THR A 312 0.74 -19.78 -0.24
C THR A 312 1.05 -18.67 -1.24
N ASP A 313 0.05 -17.86 -1.61
CA ASP A 313 0.20 -16.79 -2.62
C ASP A 313 0.99 -15.60 -2.05
N LEU A 314 1.15 -15.51 -0.71
CA LEU A 314 2.02 -14.54 -0.06
C LEU A 314 3.51 -14.68 -0.46
N SER A 315 3.90 -15.77 -1.09
CA SER A 315 5.24 -15.94 -1.67
C SER A 315 5.44 -15.12 -2.95
N GLU A 316 4.36 -14.83 -3.68
CA GLU A 316 4.38 -14.02 -4.91
C GLU A 316 4.22 -12.55 -4.58
N LYS A 317 5.36 -11.90 -4.25
CA LYS A 317 5.41 -10.48 -3.85
C LYS A 317 5.69 -9.59 -5.06
N ASN A 318 5.02 -8.45 -5.10
CA ASN A 318 5.31 -7.38 -6.04
C ASN A 318 5.66 -6.10 -5.22
N PRO A 319 6.90 -6.01 -4.72
CA PRO A 319 7.33 -4.95 -3.83
C PRO A 319 7.22 -3.57 -4.48
N LYS A 320 7.08 -2.55 -3.63
CA LYS A 320 7.14 -1.16 -4.07
C LYS A 320 8.56 -0.86 -4.54
N LYS A 321 8.68 -0.21 -5.69
CA LYS A 321 9.97 0.17 -6.28
C LYS A 321 10.37 1.55 -5.83
N VAL A 322 11.62 1.70 -5.40
CA VAL A 322 12.13 2.96 -4.84
C VAL A 322 13.50 3.31 -5.40
N ILE A 323 13.78 4.61 -5.46
CA ILE A 323 15.09 5.19 -5.72
C ILE A 323 15.40 6.11 -4.54
N LEU A 324 16.58 5.98 -3.98
CA LEU A 324 17.04 6.80 -2.86
C LEU A 324 17.94 7.91 -3.36
N VAL A 325 17.75 9.11 -2.81
CA VAL A 325 18.63 10.26 -3.03
C VAL A 325 19.10 10.81 -1.69
N ASP A 326 20.31 11.33 -1.65
CA ASP A 326 20.85 12.06 -0.51
C ASP A 326 20.92 11.28 0.81
N HIS A 327 20.93 9.97 0.74
CA HIS A 327 21.22 9.07 1.86
C HIS A 327 21.42 7.64 1.39
N ASN A 328 22.21 6.89 2.14
CA ASN A 328 22.43 5.46 1.94
C ASN A 328 22.45 4.68 3.27
N GLU A 329 21.75 5.18 4.29
CA GLU A 329 21.61 4.54 5.59
C GLU A 329 20.15 4.16 5.86
N LYS A 330 19.92 2.91 6.33
CA LYS A 330 18.57 2.40 6.62
C LYS A 330 17.82 3.23 7.67
N LEU A 331 18.52 3.69 8.71
CA LEU A 331 17.90 4.47 9.80
C LEU A 331 17.39 5.85 9.34
N GLN A 332 17.98 6.40 8.29
CA GLN A 332 17.59 7.67 7.70
C GLN A 332 16.50 7.53 6.64
N SER A 333 16.17 6.29 6.25
CA SER A 333 15.23 5.98 5.18
C SER A 333 13.81 5.70 5.67
N VAL A 334 12.90 5.47 4.73
CA VAL A 334 11.48 5.17 4.96
C VAL A 334 11.29 3.85 5.74
N ASP A 335 10.23 3.77 6.51
CA ASP A 335 9.87 2.53 7.21
C ASP A 335 9.45 1.44 6.22
N GLY A 336 9.94 0.22 6.44
CA GLY A 336 9.69 -0.94 5.55
C GLY A 336 10.59 -0.99 4.32
N LEU A 337 11.71 -0.25 4.30
CA LEU A 337 12.65 -0.26 3.16
C LEU A 337 13.14 -1.68 2.82
N GLU A 338 13.29 -2.56 3.80
CA GLU A 338 13.68 -3.96 3.63
C GLU A 338 12.66 -4.81 2.86
N GLU A 339 11.42 -4.34 2.77
CA GLU A 339 10.34 -4.99 2.01
C GLU A 339 10.21 -4.40 0.59
N ALA A 340 10.90 -3.30 0.28
CA ALA A 340 10.87 -2.63 -1.01
C ALA A 340 11.98 -3.11 -1.95
N GLU A 341 11.80 -2.91 -3.24
CA GLU A 341 12.82 -3.10 -4.27
C GLU A 341 13.56 -1.78 -4.51
N ILE A 342 14.80 -1.67 -4.01
CA ILE A 342 15.67 -0.53 -4.28
C ILE A 342 16.24 -0.71 -5.69
N LEU A 343 15.97 0.25 -6.58
CA LEU A 343 16.47 0.22 -7.96
C LEU A 343 17.80 0.96 -8.09
N GLU A 344 17.91 2.13 -7.47
CA GLU A 344 19.08 3.01 -7.59
C GLU A 344 19.28 3.80 -6.30
N ILE A 345 20.53 4.22 -6.05
CA ILE A 345 20.90 5.14 -4.98
C ILE A 345 21.85 6.20 -5.54
N PHE A 346 21.54 7.48 -5.26
CA PHE A 346 22.36 8.63 -5.62
C PHE A 346 22.70 9.43 -4.37
N ASP A 347 23.98 9.55 -4.03
CA ASP A 347 24.39 10.12 -2.76
C ASP A 347 25.78 10.77 -2.82
N HIS A 348 26.03 11.71 -1.92
CA HIS A 348 27.34 12.35 -1.74
C HIS A 348 27.91 12.15 -0.33
N HIS A 349 27.21 11.40 0.52
CA HIS A 349 27.61 11.08 1.88
C HIS A 349 28.60 9.89 1.96
N ASN A 350 29.12 9.64 3.15
CA ASN A 350 29.89 8.42 3.43
C ASN A 350 29.02 7.18 3.20
N LEU A 351 29.66 6.05 2.88
CA LEU A 351 28.96 4.78 2.67
C LEU A 351 28.31 4.31 3.97
N GLY A 352 27.01 4.07 3.90
CA GLY A 352 26.18 3.59 5.00
C GLY A 352 25.91 2.10 4.98
N SER A 353 24.82 1.69 5.63
CA SER A 353 24.50 0.30 5.96
C SER A 353 23.43 -0.36 5.07
N ILE A 354 22.98 0.28 3.98
CA ILE A 354 21.97 -0.29 3.10
C ILE A 354 22.54 -1.49 2.34
N THR A 355 21.83 -2.61 2.42
CA THR A 355 22.09 -3.82 1.66
C THR A 355 20.93 -4.13 0.72
N THR A 356 21.21 -4.66 -0.45
CA THR A 356 20.20 -5.02 -1.47
C THR A 356 20.32 -6.48 -1.86
N ALA A 357 19.18 -7.11 -2.17
CA ALA A 357 19.17 -8.50 -2.62
C ALA A 357 19.71 -8.66 -4.05
N ASN A 358 19.52 -7.65 -4.89
CA ASN A 358 19.97 -7.62 -6.28
C ASN A 358 21.02 -6.52 -6.48
N PRO A 359 21.90 -6.64 -7.49
CA PRO A 359 22.76 -5.54 -7.92
C PRO A 359 21.92 -4.32 -8.32
N ILE A 360 22.34 -3.14 -7.88
CA ILE A 360 21.66 -1.87 -8.17
C ILE A 360 22.61 -0.88 -8.81
N ASN A 361 22.09 0.17 -9.40
CA ASN A 361 22.88 1.31 -9.81
C ASN A 361 23.13 2.22 -8.60
N PHE A 362 24.35 2.17 -8.06
CA PHE A 362 24.76 3.01 -6.93
C PHE A 362 25.79 4.03 -7.39
N ARG A 363 25.44 5.32 -7.34
CA ARG A 363 26.30 6.42 -7.70
C ARG A 363 26.53 7.33 -6.50
N ASN A 364 27.69 7.14 -5.86
CA ASN A 364 28.18 8.02 -4.80
C ASN A 364 29.34 8.85 -5.37
N MET A 365 29.32 10.16 -5.13
CA MET A 365 30.34 11.08 -5.63
C MET A 365 30.76 12.07 -4.53
N ALA A 366 32.04 12.34 -4.42
CA ALA A 366 32.57 13.35 -3.51
C ALA A 366 32.36 14.77 -4.09
N VAL A 367 31.12 15.25 -4.02
CA VAL A 367 30.67 16.60 -4.41
C VAL A 367 29.95 17.26 -3.25
N GLY A 368 29.62 18.53 -3.37
CA GLY A 368 28.98 19.30 -2.31
C GLY A 368 27.51 18.95 -2.08
N SER A 369 26.80 18.39 -3.08
CA SER A 369 25.35 18.15 -3.04
C SER A 369 24.94 17.02 -3.97
N THR A 370 23.90 16.28 -3.61
CA THR A 370 23.28 15.28 -4.48
C THR A 370 22.63 15.93 -5.71
N CYS A 371 22.16 17.17 -5.61
CA CYS A 371 21.66 17.92 -6.77
C CYS A 371 22.74 18.10 -7.85
N THR A 372 24.02 18.20 -7.51
CA THR A 372 25.15 18.21 -8.48
C THR A 372 25.25 16.88 -9.24
N ILE A 373 25.01 15.77 -8.57
CA ILE A 373 24.96 14.44 -9.22
C ILE A 373 23.79 14.40 -10.21
N VAL A 374 22.61 14.81 -9.79
CA VAL A 374 21.42 14.85 -10.65
C VAL A 374 21.62 15.78 -11.86
N TYR A 375 22.19 16.98 -11.65
CA TYR A 375 22.58 17.86 -12.74
C TYR A 375 23.51 17.18 -13.74
N SER A 376 24.55 16.48 -13.26
CA SER A 376 25.47 15.74 -14.12
C SER A 376 24.77 14.69 -14.97
N MET A 377 23.74 14.02 -14.41
CA MET A 377 22.92 13.04 -15.15
C MET A 377 22.11 13.69 -16.29
N PHE A 378 21.55 14.89 -16.08
CA PHE A 378 20.90 15.63 -17.16
C PHE A 378 21.87 15.90 -18.32
N ARG A 379 23.12 16.31 -17.99
CA ARG A 379 24.17 16.56 -18.97
C ARG A 379 24.58 15.29 -19.73
N GLU A 380 24.78 14.19 -19.01
CA GLU A 380 25.14 12.89 -19.59
C GLU A 380 24.06 12.36 -20.54
N ARG A 381 22.79 12.64 -20.28
CA ARG A 381 21.64 12.19 -21.07
C ARG A 381 21.19 13.18 -22.14
N ASN A 382 21.82 14.36 -22.20
CA ASN A 382 21.44 15.45 -23.10
C ASN A 382 19.94 15.85 -22.99
N ILE A 383 19.41 15.84 -21.76
CA ILE A 383 18.03 16.26 -21.45
C ILE A 383 18.05 17.74 -21.07
N ASN A 384 17.15 18.51 -21.67
CA ASN A 384 16.99 19.92 -21.32
C ASN A 384 16.42 20.09 -19.92
N ILE A 385 16.97 21.01 -19.15
CA ILE A 385 16.51 21.34 -17.80
C ILE A 385 15.56 22.53 -17.89
N PRO A 386 14.29 22.43 -17.53
CA PRO A 386 13.41 23.60 -17.50
C PRO A 386 13.74 24.51 -16.29
N ARG A 387 13.26 25.75 -16.34
CA ARG A 387 13.60 26.80 -15.38
C ARG A 387 13.32 26.42 -13.93
N ASP A 388 12.19 25.84 -13.66
CA ASP A 388 11.75 25.40 -12.34
C ASP A 388 12.66 24.31 -11.77
N ILE A 389 12.99 23.30 -12.57
CA ILE A 389 13.90 22.21 -12.18
C ILE A 389 15.34 22.72 -12.03
N ALA A 390 15.77 23.65 -12.89
CA ALA A 390 17.07 24.30 -12.75
C ALA A 390 17.16 25.06 -11.41
N GLY A 391 16.11 25.81 -11.07
CA GLY A 391 16.00 26.50 -9.79
C GLY A 391 16.00 25.55 -8.60
N ALA A 392 15.28 24.43 -8.68
CA ALA A 392 15.29 23.41 -7.62
C ALA A 392 16.70 22.84 -7.38
N LEU A 393 17.36 22.34 -8.45
CA LEU A 393 18.71 21.79 -8.36
C LEU A 393 19.73 22.83 -7.88
N LEU A 394 19.65 24.06 -8.38
CA LEU A 394 20.48 25.17 -7.92
C LEU A 394 20.35 25.38 -6.42
N SER A 395 19.12 25.40 -5.91
CA SER A 395 18.83 25.64 -4.50
C SER A 395 19.41 24.58 -3.58
N GLY A 396 19.30 23.27 -3.96
CA GLY A 396 19.94 22.19 -3.21
C GLY A 396 21.46 22.36 -3.15
N ILE A 397 22.11 22.70 -4.28
CA ILE A 397 23.56 22.92 -4.30
C ILE A 397 23.96 24.12 -3.44
N LEU A 398 23.23 25.23 -3.54
CA LEU A 398 23.54 26.44 -2.75
C LEU A 398 23.37 26.20 -1.25
N SER A 399 22.33 25.46 -0.87
CA SER A 399 22.08 25.08 0.52
C SER A 399 23.24 24.29 1.10
N ASP A 400 23.58 23.14 0.50
CA ASP A 400 24.60 22.23 1.02
C ASP A 400 26.03 22.75 0.93
N THR A 401 26.28 23.66 -0.01
CA THR A 401 27.59 24.25 -0.21
C THR A 401 27.75 25.62 0.45
N LEU A 402 26.75 26.13 1.18
CA LEU A 402 26.73 27.47 1.75
C LEU A 402 27.10 28.56 0.72
N ILE A 403 26.37 28.56 -0.40
CA ILE A 403 26.64 29.44 -1.55
C ILE A 403 28.11 29.29 -2.02
N LEU A 404 28.55 28.01 -2.18
CA LEU A 404 29.92 27.64 -2.59
C LEU A 404 31.06 28.08 -1.61
N ARG A 405 30.71 28.49 -0.38
CA ARG A 405 31.68 28.87 0.67
C ARG A 405 32.11 27.68 1.52
N SER A 406 31.32 26.60 1.56
CA SER A 406 31.68 25.40 2.31
C SER A 406 32.94 24.72 1.71
N PRO A 407 33.85 24.19 2.56
CA PRO A 407 34.98 23.40 2.09
C PRO A 407 34.55 22.08 1.40
N THR A 408 33.28 21.70 1.47
CA THR A 408 32.72 20.57 0.73
C THR A 408 32.46 20.91 -0.73
N ALA A 409 32.33 22.20 -1.07
CA ALA A 409 32.10 22.65 -2.44
C ALA A 409 33.25 22.27 -3.36
N THR A 410 32.94 21.66 -4.49
CA THR A 410 33.90 21.23 -5.50
C THR A 410 33.81 22.08 -6.78
N LEU A 411 34.73 21.88 -7.71
CA LEU A 411 34.65 22.50 -9.04
C LEU A 411 33.37 22.10 -9.78
N LYS A 412 32.90 20.87 -9.62
CA LYS A 412 31.66 20.40 -10.23
C LYS A 412 30.43 21.14 -9.71
N ASP A 413 30.41 21.46 -8.43
CA ASP A 413 29.33 22.23 -7.83
C ASP A 413 29.32 23.67 -8.40
N ARG A 414 30.49 24.30 -8.56
CA ARG A 414 30.63 25.61 -9.18
C ARG A 414 30.14 25.65 -10.63
N GLU A 415 30.58 24.68 -11.45
CA GLU A 415 30.11 24.53 -12.83
C GLU A 415 28.59 24.32 -12.90
N ALA A 416 28.04 23.53 -12.01
CA ALA A 416 26.59 23.27 -11.93
C ALA A 416 25.83 24.54 -11.55
N VAL A 417 26.29 25.29 -10.53
CA VAL A 417 25.66 26.54 -10.08
C VAL A 417 25.65 27.58 -11.20
N GLU A 418 26.78 27.82 -11.87
CA GLU A 418 26.86 28.77 -12.98
C GLU A 418 25.90 28.42 -14.12
N TYR A 419 25.84 27.14 -14.49
CA TYR A 419 24.96 26.69 -15.56
C TYR A 419 23.47 26.77 -15.16
N LEU A 420 23.11 26.30 -13.97
CA LEU A 420 21.74 26.27 -13.47
C LEU A 420 21.20 27.67 -13.20
N ALA A 421 22.02 28.58 -12.66
CA ALA A 421 21.63 29.98 -12.41
C ALA A 421 21.23 30.72 -13.70
N ASN A 422 21.97 30.46 -14.79
CA ASN A 422 21.63 31.02 -16.11
C ASN A 422 20.26 30.52 -16.60
N ILE A 423 19.93 29.24 -16.42
CA ILE A 423 18.61 28.68 -16.81
C ILE A 423 17.51 29.18 -15.87
N ALA A 424 17.77 29.21 -14.56
CA ALA A 424 16.83 29.70 -13.55
C ALA A 424 16.55 31.20 -13.65
N LEU A 425 17.42 31.95 -14.37
CA LEU A 425 17.38 33.40 -14.54
C LEU A 425 17.47 34.14 -13.19
N VAL A 426 18.44 33.73 -12.36
CA VAL A 426 18.72 34.34 -11.06
C VAL A 426 20.22 34.63 -10.90
N ASP A 427 20.54 35.68 -10.17
CA ASP A 427 21.86 35.83 -9.58
C ASP A 427 21.99 34.88 -8.40
N TYR A 428 22.91 33.92 -8.47
CA TYR A 428 22.98 32.83 -7.49
C TYR A 428 23.44 33.30 -6.12
N GLU A 429 24.21 34.39 -6.01
CA GLU A 429 24.66 34.96 -4.71
C GLU A 429 23.49 35.66 -4.02
N GLU A 430 22.78 36.55 -4.72
CA GLU A 430 21.60 37.23 -4.21
C GLU A 430 20.47 36.25 -3.88
N TYR A 431 20.19 35.32 -4.78
CA TYR A 431 19.19 34.30 -4.57
C TYR A 431 19.54 33.37 -3.39
N GLY A 432 20.80 32.92 -3.30
CA GLY A 432 21.29 32.09 -2.20
C GLY A 432 21.19 32.78 -0.85
N MET A 433 21.50 34.08 -0.77
CA MET A 433 21.32 34.87 0.46
C MET A 433 19.84 34.93 0.88
N ASN A 434 18.91 35.10 -0.06
CA ASN A 434 17.48 35.12 0.24
C ASN A 434 16.98 33.73 0.66
N LEU A 435 17.49 32.65 0.03
CA LEU A 435 17.24 31.27 0.39
C LEU A 435 17.61 31.01 1.85
N PHE A 436 18.85 31.32 2.25
CA PHE A 436 19.29 31.17 3.65
C PHE A 436 18.49 32.03 4.62
N LYS A 437 18.18 33.28 4.26
CA LYS A 437 17.34 34.14 5.10
C LYS A 437 15.97 33.53 5.38
N SER A 438 15.38 32.82 4.42
CA SER A 438 14.09 32.13 4.59
C SER A 438 14.18 30.94 5.56
N GLY A 439 15.35 30.26 5.61
CA GLY A 439 15.62 29.09 6.45
C GLY A 439 16.08 29.43 7.88
N THR A 440 16.72 30.60 8.06
CA THR A 440 17.41 30.97 9.32
C THR A 440 16.57 31.82 10.26
N SER A 441 15.32 32.11 9.96
CA SER A 441 14.43 32.86 10.85
C SER A 441 14.15 32.07 12.13
N LEU A 442 14.53 32.62 13.29
CA LEU A 442 14.23 32.12 14.64
C LEU A 442 12.77 32.34 15.04
N GLU A 443 12.00 33.11 14.27
CA GLU A 443 10.62 33.46 14.59
C GLU A 443 9.74 32.19 14.76
N GLY A 444 9.18 32.06 15.97
CA GLY A 444 8.32 30.94 16.36
C GLY A 444 9.08 29.67 16.76
N MET A 445 10.43 29.66 16.82
CA MET A 445 11.22 28.50 17.26
C MET A 445 11.55 28.59 18.75
N THR A 446 11.44 27.47 19.45
CA THR A 446 11.99 27.29 20.79
C THR A 446 13.50 27.03 20.72
N LYS A 447 14.21 27.24 21.84
CA LYS A 447 15.66 26.97 21.92
C LYS A 447 15.99 25.49 21.66
N GLU A 448 15.11 24.59 22.11
CA GLU A 448 15.21 23.18 21.79
C GLU A 448 15.10 22.90 20.29
N GLU A 449 14.15 23.55 19.62
CA GLU A 449 13.99 23.38 18.17
C GLU A 449 15.22 23.91 17.41
N VAL A 450 15.84 24.97 17.87
CA VAL A 450 17.11 25.48 17.31
C VAL A 450 18.25 24.46 17.50
N LEU A 451 18.39 23.87 18.70
CA LEU A 451 19.39 22.82 18.96
C LEU A 451 19.15 21.57 18.08
N TYR A 452 17.89 21.13 17.96
CA TYR A 452 17.55 19.92 17.24
C TYR A 452 17.35 20.11 15.74
N ASN A 453 17.53 21.31 15.20
CA ASN A 453 17.36 21.61 13.78
C ASN A 453 18.28 20.75 12.90
N ASP A 454 19.58 20.74 13.18
CA ASP A 454 20.54 19.78 12.60
C ASP A 454 21.42 19.18 13.72
N TYR A 455 20.89 18.17 14.40
CA TYR A 455 21.46 17.56 15.59
C TYR A 455 21.94 16.15 15.30
N LYS A 456 23.22 15.85 15.64
CA LYS A 456 23.80 14.52 15.47
C LYS A 456 24.50 14.04 16.74
N LEU A 457 24.36 12.74 16.97
CA LEU A 457 24.99 12.02 18.06
C LEU A 457 26.27 11.35 17.59
N TYR A 458 27.25 11.35 18.47
CA TYR A 458 28.53 10.71 18.26
C TYR A 458 28.93 9.94 19.52
N SER A 459 29.73 8.87 19.32
CA SER A 459 30.26 8.06 20.41
C SER A 459 31.70 7.67 20.11
N ILE A 460 32.59 7.81 21.12
CA ILE A 460 33.99 7.40 21.06
C ILE A 460 34.45 6.98 22.46
N ASN A 461 35.08 5.82 22.59
CA ASN A 461 35.61 5.31 23.87
C ASN A 461 34.59 5.37 25.02
N ASP A 462 33.36 4.92 24.79
CA ASP A 462 32.21 4.99 25.71
C ASP A 462 31.79 6.41 26.15
N LYS A 463 32.37 7.45 25.54
CA LYS A 463 31.96 8.82 25.73
C LYS A 463 30.96 9.23 24.65
N ASN A 464 29.74 9.58 25.03
CA ASN A 464 28.70 10.04 24.11
C ASN A 464 28.65 11.56 24.10
N PHE A 465 28.55 12.15 22.92
CA PHE A 465 28.44 13.61 22.78
C PHE A 465 27.52 13.97 21.61
N ALA A 466 26.99 15.17 21.64
CA ALA A 466 26.04 15.65 20.64
C ALA A 466 26.43 17.02 20.09
N ILE A 467 26.20 17.19 18.79
CA ILE A 467 26.45 18.46 18.11
C ILE A 467 25.19 18.90 17.37
N GLY A 468 24.64 20.05 17.77
CA GLY A 468 23.67 20.78 16.97
C GLY A 468 24.40 21.82 16.10
N GLN A 469 23.91 22.05 14.90
CA GLN A 469 24.34 23.13 14.04
C GLN A 469 23.15 23.94 13.56
N PHE A 470 23.21 25.23 13.70
CA PHE A 470 22.20 26.17 13.25
C PHE A 470 22.86 27.26 12.42
N PHE A 471 22.33 27.53 11.24
CA PHE A 471 22.85 28.57 10.37
C PHE A 471 22.13 29.89 10.66
N THR A 472 22.87 30.97 10.75
CA THR A 472 22.33 32.33 10.95
C THR A 472 22.97 33.33 10.02
N MET A 473 22.26 34.40 9.79
CA MET A 473 22.80 35.62 9.16
C MET A 473 22.99 36.75 10.16
N ASN A 474 22.53 36.54 11.40
CA ASN A 474 22.67 37.50 12.49
C ASN A 474 22.68 36.77 13.83
N PHE A 475 23.80 36.74 14.50
CA PHE A 475 23.97 36.13 15.82
C PHE A 475 23.31 36.90 16.95
N ASP A 476 23.06 38.21 16.80
CA ASP A 476 22.54 39.10 17.87
C ASP A 476 21.26 38.58 18.54
N GLU A 477 20.42 37.81 17.81
CA GLU A 477 19.20 37.26 18.38
C GLU A 477 19.48 36.12 19.38
N ILE A 478 20.52 35.34 19.14
CA ILE A 478 20.97 34.25 20.03
C ILE A 478 21.80 34.84 21.18
N GLU A 479 22.65 35.82 20.88
CA GLU A 479 23.51 36.51 21.85
C GLU A 479 22.70 37.11 23.00
N LYS A 480 21.52 37.64 22.76
CA LYS A 480 20.62 38.21 23.77
C LYS A 480 20.19 37.25 24.87
N ASP A 481 20.28 35.95 24.64
CA ASP A 481 19.80 34.93 25.58
C ASP A 481 20.69 33.67 25.55
N ILE A 482 22.00 33.86 25.56
CA ILE A 482 22.98 32.76 25.60
C ILE A 482 22.72 31.85 26.81
N ASP A 483 22.47 32.42 27.98
CA ASP A 483 22.21 31.68 29.21
C ASP A 483 21.05 30.71 29.06
N GLY A 484 19.96 31.11 28.41
CA GLY A 484 18.82 30.26 28.15
C GLY A 484 19.13 29.13 27.16
N TYR A 485 20.05 29.29 26.21
CA TYR A 485 20.53 28.19 25.38
C TYR A 485 21.42 27.25 26.19
N VAL A 486 22.32 27.76 27.03
CA VAL A 486 23.19 26.93 27.89
C VAL A 486 22.38 26.09 28.85
N GLU A 487 21.30 26.63 29.44
CA GLU A 487 20.36 25.84 30.27
C GLU A 487 19.75 24.63 29.48
N VAL A 488 19.38 24.83 28.21
CA VAL A 488 18.89 23.74 27.35
C VAL A 488 19.98 22.70 27.11
N LEU A 489 21.21 23.14 26.80
CA LEU A 489 22.34 22.24 26.55
C LEU A 489 22.69 21.43 27.80
N ASN A 490 22.71 22.05 28.99
CA ASN A 490 22.91 21.35 30.27
C ASN A 490 21.85 20.30 30.52
N ARG A 491 20.56 20.65 30.37
CA ARG A 491 19.43 19.71 30.55
C ARG A 491 19.51 18.52 29.61
N VAL A 492 19.84 18.74 28.32
CA VAL A 492 19.98 17.66 27.33
C VAL A 492 21.18 16.77 27.67
N ALA A 493 22.31 17.35 28.08
CA ALA A 493 23.49 16.60 28.47
C ALA A 493 23.23 15.72 29.70
N GLU A 494 22.56 16.24 30.72
CA GLU A 494 22.23 15.50 31.95
C GLU A 494 21.21 14.35 31.67
N ALA A 495 20.13 14.66 30.93
CA ALA A 495 19.09 13.70 30.63
C ALA A 495 19.61 12.48 29.86
N ASN A 496 20.66 12.62 29.05
CA ASN A 496 21.19 11.58 28.19
C ASN A 496 22.59 11.08 28.61
N ASN A 497 23.14 11.61 29.70
CA ASN A 497 24.49 11.30 30.19
C ASN A 497 25.58 11.58 29.13
N TYR A 498 25.48 12.73 28.41
CA TYR A 498 26.47 13.14 27.42
C TYR A 498 27.60 13.94 28.08
N VAL A 499 28.84 13.71 27.63
CA VAL A 499 30.01 14.43 28.10
C VAL A 499 30.07 15.84 27.51
N LEU A 500 29.49 16.03 26.32
CA LEU A 500 29.38 17.31 25.62
C LEU A 500 28.07 17.37 24.83
N VAL A 501 27.38 18.50 24.96
CA VAL A 501 26.34 18.92 24.02
C VAL A 501 26.72 20.32 23.56
N ALA A 502 27.05 20.49 22.30
CA ALA A 502 27.44 21.76 21.72
C ALA A 502 26.47 22.19 20.61
N LEU A 503 26.14 23.47 20.58
CA LEU A 503 25.41 24.12 19.49
C LEU A 503 26.38 25.07 18.77
N TYR A 504 26.66 24.79 17.51
CA TYR A 504 27.43 25.66 16.63
C TYR A 504 26.46 26.52 15.82
N VAL A 505 26.46 27.81 16.11
CA VAL A 505 25.68 28.81 15.38
C VAL A 505 26.56 29.38 14.28
N THR A 506 26.41 28.84 13.08
CA THR A 506 27.23 29.16 11.92
C THR A 506 26.75 30.46 11.28
N ASP A 507 27.58 31.48 11.37
CA ASP A 507 27.37 32.80 10.73
C ASP A 507 27.95 32.75 9.31
N ILE A 508 27.06 32.80 8.33
CA ILE A 508 27.44 32.71 6.91
C ILE A 508 28.11 34.02 6.43
N ILE A 509 27.77 35.15 7.06
CA ILE A 509 28.31 36.46 6.69
C ILE A 509 29.74 36.58 7.17
N HIS A 510 29.99 36.21 8.42
CA HIS A 510 31.32 36.38 9.06
C HIS A 510 32.23 35.15 8.85
N ASN A 511 31.77 34.13 8.13
CA ASN A 511 32.55 32.95 7.73
C ASN A 511 33.11 32.17 8.93
N GLY A 512 32.26 31.88 9.92
CA GLY A 512 32.66 31.15 11.13
C GLY A 512 31.47 30.67 11.94
N SER A 513 31.70 30.12 13.11
CA SER A 513 30.63 29.65 14.01
C SER A 513 30.84 30.17 15.42
N TYR A 514 29.77 30.65 16.05
CA TYR A 514 29.70 30.86 17.49
C TYR A 514 29.39 29.51 18.16
N VAL A 515 30.11 29.21 19.26
CA VAL A 515 30.00 27.93 19.96
C VAL A 515 29.32 28.14 21.31
N LEU A 516 28.18 27.44 21.51
CA LEU A 516 27.50 27.32 22.79
C LEU A 516 27.63 25.87 23.28
N PHE A 517 27.87 25.63 24.55
CA PHE A 517 28.12 24.29 25.08
C PHE A 517 27.62 24.15 26.52
N ASN A 518 27.38 22.88 26.95
CA ASN A 518 27.03 22.59 28.32
C ASN A 518 28.25 22.77 29.26
N GLU A 519 28.05 23.17 30.49
CA GLU A 519 29.11 23.50 31.47
C GLU A 519 30.17 22.39 31.61
N LYS A 520 29.76 21.12 31.69
CA LYS A 520 30.68 20.00 31.80
C LYS A 520 31.54 19.80 30.54
N GLY A 521 31.10 20.32 29.39
CA GLY A 521 31.82 20.25 28.12
C GLY A 521 32.86 21.35 27.93
N SER A 522 32.91 22.35 28.80
CA SER A 522 33.80 23.53 28.69
C SER A 522 35.27 23.15 28.46
N ASN A 523 35.79 22.21 29.25
CA ASN A 523 37.18 21.78 29.12
C ASN A 523 37.44 21.11 27.74
N ILE A 524 36.47 20.39 27.19
CA ILE A 524 36.59 19.72 25.89
C ILE A 524 36.72 20.78 24.78
N ILE A 525 35.85 21.79 24.83
CA ILE A 525 35.84 22.86 23.84
C ILE A 525 37.13 23.71 23.95
N SER A 526 37.57 24.06 25.16
CA SER A 526 38.80 24.81 25.37
C SER A 526 40.05 24.06 24.86
N LEU A 527 40.12 22.75 25.05
CA LEU A 527 41.17 21.90 24.48
C LEU A 527 41.09 21.84 22.95
N ALA A 528 39.88 21.77 22.39
CA ALA A 528 39.66 21.67 20.95
C ALA A 528 40.14 22.90 20.19
N TYR A 529 39.95 24.09 20.79
CA TYR A 529 40.33 25.35 20.15
C TYR A 529 41.62 25.99 20.75
N GLN A 530 42.25 25.32 21.70
CA GLN A 530 43.50 25.72 22.33
C GLN A 530 43.45 27.15 22.93
N ASP A 531 42.30 27.53 23.47
CA ASP A 531 42.01 28.85 24.05
C ASP A 531 41.08 28.71 25.27
N GLU A 532 41.03 29.74 26.13
CA GLU A 532 39.99 29.87 27.16
C GLU A 532 38.69 30.28 26.50
N VAL A 533 37.89 29.31 26.13
CA VAL A 533 36.65 29.51 25.38
C VAL A 533 35.50 29.74 26.34
N HIS A 534 34.72 30.79 26.11
CA HIS A 534 33.46 31.06 26.77
C HIS A 534 32.28 30.79 25.83
N GLU A 535 31.08 30.69 26.34
CA GLU A 535 29.86 30.55 25.56
C GLU A 535 29.68 31.72 24.60
N GLY A 536 29.43 31.44 23.31
CA GLY A 536 29.41 32.47 22.26
C GLY A 536 30.78 32.83 21.67
N TYR A 537 31.83 32.03 21.98
CA TYR A 537 33.13 32.21 21.33
C TYR A 537 33.04 31.96 19.81
N PHE A 538 33.61 32.87 19.03
CA PHE A 538 33.61 32.82 17.58
C PHE A 538 34.81 32.07 17.04
N VAL A 539 34.57 31.00 16.28
CA VAL A 539 35.62 30.20 15.62
C VAL A 539 35.63 30.54 14.13
N GLU A 540 36.62 31.32 13.71
CA GLU A 540 36.79 31.73 12.31
C GLU A 540 37.02 30.52 11.39
N GLY A 541 36.40 30.54 10.20
CA GLY A 541 36.53 29.46 9.22
C GLY A 541 35.79 28.15 9.57
N CYS A 542 35.12 28.07 10.71
CA CYS A 542 34.40 26.90 11.16
C CYS A 542 32.98 26.84 10.55
N LEU A 543 32.85 26.24 9.37
CA LEU A 543 31.60 26.17 8.61
C LEU A 543 31.00 24.76 8.47
N SER A 544 31.82 23.73 8.65
CA SER A 544 31.42 22.37 8.38
C SER A 544 31.57 21.47 9.59
N ARG A 545 30.45 20.92 10.08
CA ARG A 545 30.47 19.91 11.15
C ARG A 545 31.36 18.72 10.81
N LYS A 546 31.26 18.21 9.58
CA LYS A 546 32.01 17.02 9.12
C LYS A 546 33.53 17.28 9.04
N LYS A 547 33.95 18.44 8.60
CA LYS A 547 35.36 18.73 8.32
C LYS A 547 36.05 19.55 9.42
N HIS A 548 35.32 20.45 10.09
CA HIS A 548 35.92 21.39 11.03
C HIS A 548 35.59 21.12 12.49
N ILE A 549 34.43 20.49 12.79
CA ILE A 549 33.98 20.35 14.19
C ILE A 549 34.27 18.93 14.69
N VAL A 550 33.65 17.91 14.04
CA VAL A 550 33.72 16.54 14.52
C VAL A 550 35.15 15.97 14.60
N PRO A 551 36.04 16.17 13.60
CA PRO A 551 37.39 15.61 13.67
C PRO A 551 38.17 16.12 14.88
N ILE A 552 38.10 17.40 15.17
CA ILE A 552 38.80 18.03 16.31
C ILE A 552 38.27 17.51 17.64
N LEU A 553 36.93 17.44 17.79
CA LEU A 553 36.33 16.96 19.04
C LEU A 553 36.59 15.46 19.25
N MET A 554 36.60 14.65 18.18
CA MET A 554 36.94 13.25 18.26
C MET A 554 38.38 13.02 18.71
N GLU A 555 39.33 13.78 18.17
CA GLU A 555 40.74 13.75 18.58
C GLU A 555 40.93 14.03 20.07
N ILE A 556 40.24 15.06 20.60
CA ILE A 556 40.29 15.43 22.02
C ILE A 556 39.63 14.35 22.91
N LEU A 557 38.53 13.75 22.48
CA LEU A 557 37.79 12.75 23.27
C LEU A 557 38.43 11.39 23.22
N GLU A 558 39.26 11.10 22.19
CA GLU A 558 40.02 9.86 22.06
C GLU A 558 41.21 9.81 23.02
N ASN A 559 41.85 10.93 23.27
CA ASN A 559 42.93 11.10 24.23
C ASN A 559 42.40 11.35 25.66
#